data_969c1897ad6b4e7a2d752c7f98122927
#
_entry.id   969c1897ad6b4e7a2d752c7f98122927
#
_cell.length_a   1.000
_cell.length_b   1.000
_cell.length_c   1.000
_cell.angle_alpha   90.00
_cell.angle_beta   90.00
_cell.angle_gamma   90.00
#
_symmetry.space_group_name_H-M   'P 1'
#
loop_
_entity.id
_entity.type
_entity.pdbx_description
1 polymer ?
#
loop_
_entity_poly.entity_id
_entity_poly.type
_entity_poly.pdbx_seq_one_letter_code
_entity_poly.pdbx_strand_id
1 'polypeptide(L)'
;MAYPELKINWLQTGEGEMLKTPNKEGKGNDTTEGANLTVGKVIPLYDAEAAAGNGYEMDMSPARVVDTIEIGSLLRDSEAALRIYGNSMVPNYPSGCVVGLRPHTDNFIEPGQVYVVETRENRYLKRLFYNADHSAFRCVSDNHVTFDSGPMKGEFCFPEFEIPLEAVRRLFRVVGVIKRNII
;
A
#
# COMPACT_ATOMS: atom_id res chain seq x y z
N MET A 1 24.25 -13.28 -14.31
CA MET A 1 22.87 -13.81 -14.22
C MET A 1 22.99 -15.31 -14.43
N ALA A 2 22.54 -16.11 -13.45
CA ALA A 2 22.51 -17.55 -13.57
C ALA A 2 21.10 -17.98 -14.02
N TYR A 3 21.01 -18.80 -15.03
CA TYR A 3 19.75 -19.40 -15.48
C TYR A 3 19.59 -20.77 -14.78
N PRO A 4 18.85 -20.86 -13.67
CA PRO A 4 18.79 -22.06 -12.83
C PRO A 4 18.12 -23.28 -13.51
N GLU A 5 17.47 -23.04 -14.64
CA GLU A 5 16.74 -24.08 -15.41
C GLU A 5 17.62 -24.79 -16.44
N LEU A 6 18.84 -24.30 -16.69
CA LEU A 6 19.75 -24.89 -17.65
C LEU A 6 20.55 -26.06 -17.02
N LYS A 7 20.65 -27.16 -17.77
CA LYS A 7 21.52 -28.25 -17.37
C LYS A 7 23.00 -27.89 -17.64
N ILE A 8 23.83 -27.98 -16.61
CA ILE A 8 25.25 -27.65 -16.67
C ILE A 8 25.98 -28.44 -17.76
N ASN A 9 25.64 -29.69 -17.95
CA ASN A 9 26.23 -30.53 -19.00
C ASN A 9 25.98 -29.98 -20.41
N TRP A 10 24.76 -29.50 -20.69
CA TRP A 10 24.46 -28.89 -21.99
C TRP A 10 25.25 -27.59 -22.21
N LEU A 11 25.44 -26.80 -21.17
CA LEU A 11 26.25 -25.58 -21.22
C LEU A 11 27.74 -25.85 -21.55
N GLN A 12 28.28 -27.02 -21.15
CA GLN A 12 29.68 -27.35 -21.33
C GLN A 12 29.99 -28.12 -22.62
N THR A 13 29.04 -28.97 -23.08
CA THR A 13 29.28 -29.89 -24.19
C THR A 13 28.40 -29.63 -25.40
N GLY A 14 27.31 -28.90 -25.26
CA GLY A 14 26.30 -28.69 -26.30
C GLY A 14 25.43 -29.93 -26.58
N GLU A 15 25.61 -31.02 -25.84
CA GLU A 15 24.90 -32.29 -26.04
C GLU A 15 23.84 -32.52 -24.96
N GLY A 16 22.69 -33.08 -25.37
CA GLY A 16 21.57 -33.43 -24.49
C GLY A 16 20.51 -32.34 -24.41
N GLU A 17 19.55 -32.48 -23.47
CA GLU A 17 18.47 -31.52 -23.26
C GLU A 17 18.96 -30.26 -22.56
N MET A 18 18.59 -29.09 -23.10
CA MET A 18 18.96 -27.80 -22.61
C MET A 18 18.32 -27.45 -21.25
N LEU A 19 17.08 -27.86 -21.03
CA LEU A 19 16.30 -27.55 -19.86
C LEU A 19 16.14 -28.76 -18.92
N LYS A 20 16.05 -28.47 -17.62
CA LYS A 20 15.66 -29.47 -16.62
C LYS A 20 14.16 -29.72 -16.76
N THR A 21 13.76 -30.90 -17.24
CA THR A 21 12.36 -31.35 -17.22
C THR A 21 11.94 -31.65 -15.78
N PRO A 22 10.75 -31.23 -15.32
CA PRO A 22 10.25 -31.67 -14.02
C PRO A 22 9.97 -33.17 -14.08
N ASN A 23 10.69 -33.95 -13.28
CA ASN A 23 10.52 -35.40 -13.19
C ASN A 23 9.12 -35.76 -12.69
N LYS A 24 8.32 -36.40 -13.53
CA LYS A 24 7.23 -37.28 -13.09
C LYS A 24 7.83 -38.71 -13.03
N GLU A 25 7.95 -39.22 -11.81
CA GLU A 25 7.75 -40.59 -11.37
C GLU A 25 8.65 -40.98 -10.18
N GLY A 26 8.02 -41.49 -9.14
CA GLY A 26 8.70 -42.09 -8.01
C GLY A 26 7.91 -41.99 -6.72
N LYS A 27 7.00 -42.94 -6.47
CA LYS A 27 6.37 -43.15 -5.16
C LYS A 27 7.46 -43.37 -4.10
N GLY A 28 7.50 -42.49 -3.12
CA GLY A 28 8.23 -42.64 -1.88
C GLY A 28 7.60 -41.71 -0.88
N ASN A 29 6.88 -42.26 0.11
CA ASN A 29 6.40 -41.54 1.27
C ASN A 29 7.60 -40.93 2.00
N ASP A 30 7.70 -39.61 2.01
CA ASP A 30 8.35 -38.92 3.10
C ASP A 30 7.65 -37.57 3.27
N THR A 31 6.93 -37.46 4.39
CA THR A 31 6.18 -36.30 4.85
C THR A 31 7.15 -35.27 5.33
N THR A 32 7.58 -34.40 4.43
CA THR A 32 7.99 -33.03 4.77
C THR A 32 7.28 -32.13 3.75
N GLU A 33 6.13 -31.60 4.17
CA GLU A 33 5.50 -30.49 3.48
C GLU A 33 6.47 -29.31 3.49
N GLY A 34 7.31 -29.26 2.48
CA GLY A 34 8.07 -28.06 2.12
C GLY A 34 7.05 -26.99 1.77
N ALA A 35 6.85 -26.02 2.65
CA ALA A 35 6.11 -24.81 2.33
C ALA A 35 6.66 -24.30 1.01
N ASN A 36 5.82 -24.29 -0.02
CA ASN A 36 6.07 -23.59 -1.26
C ASN A 36 6.16 -22.11 -0.88
N LEU A 37 7.37 -21.63 -0.60
CA LEU A 37 7.65 -20.21 -0.42
C LEU A 37 7.33 -19.54 -1.75
N THR A 38 6.12 -19.05 -1.86
CA THR A 38 5.73 -18.16 -2.94
C THR A 38 6.66 -16.97 -2.85
N VAL A 39 7.50 -16.79 -3.88
CA VAL A 39 8.33 -15.59 -4.02
C VAL A 39 7.42 -14.39 -3.86
N GLY A 40 7.68 -13.56 -2.85
CA GLY A 40 6.86 -12.40 -2.54
C GLY A 40 6.87 -11.41 -3.71
N LYS A 41 5.74 -10.78 -3.96
CA LYS A 41 5.64 -9.67 -4.91
C LYS A 41 6.42 -8.48 -4.35
N VAL A 42 7.31 -7.89 -5.15
CA VAL A 42 8.02 -6.65 -4.78
C VAL A 42 7.24 -5.46 -5.31
N ILE A 43 6.96 -4.50 -4.44
CA ILE A 43 6.25 -3.26 -4.78
C ILE A 43 7.07 -2.03 -4.36
N PRO A 44 6.91 -0.88 -5.05
CA PRO A 44 7.57 0.37 -4.67
C PRO A 44 7.02 0.91 -3.34
N LEU A 45 7.93 1.41 -2.49
CA LEU A 45 7.61 2.16 -1.28
C LEU A 45 7.79 3.66 -1.54
N TYR A 46 6.73 4.40 -1.29
CA TYR A 46 6.71 5.86 -1.31
C TYR A 46 6.74 6.41 0.12
N ASP A 47 7.37 7.58 0.28
CA ASP A 47 7.41 8.28 1.57
C ASP A 47 6.68 9.61 1.45
N ALA A 48 5.67 9.83 2.30
CA ALA A 48 4.86 11.05 2.26
C ALA A 48 5.65 12.30 2.68
N GLU A 49 6.66 12.17 3.58
CA GLU A 49 7.51 13.28 3.99
C GLU A 49 8.50 13.71 2.91
N ALA A 50 9.05 12.76 2.15
CA ALA A 50 9.98 13.08 1.06
C ALA A 50 9.34 13.98 -0.02
N ALA A 51 8.02 14.06 -0.04
CA ALA A 51 7.25 14.87 -0.96
C ALA A 51 6.99 16.30 -0.46
N ALA A 52 7.07 16.55 0.85
CA ALA A 52 6.70 17.85 1.46
C ALA A 52 7.74 18.97 1.26
N GLY A 53 8.95 18.65 0.76
CA GLY A 53 10.08 19.60 0.70
C GLY A 53 10.04 20.66 -0.39
N ASN A 54 9.22 20.55 -1.44
CA ASN A 54 9.33 21.40 -2.63
C ASN A 54 8.02 21.96 -3.18
N GLY A 55 6.93 22.01 -2.42
CA GLY A 55 5.71 22.74 -2.81
C GLY A 55 5.00 22.28 -4.10
N TYR A 56 5.47 21.22 -4.75
CA TYR A 56 4.94 20.75 -6.01
C TYR A 56 4.47 19.29 -5.92
N GLU A 57 3.30 19.07 -6.44
CA GLU A 57 2.57 17.82 -6.71
C GLU A 57 3.15 16.55 -6.05
N MET A 58 2.44 16.07 -5.06
CA MET A 58 2.69 14.73 -4.49
C MET A 58 2.37 13.66 -5.55
N ASP A 59 3.22 13.55 -6.55
CA ASP A 59 3.09 12.53 -7.59
C ASP A 59 3.72 11.23 -7.10
N MET A 60 2.99 10.11 -7.23
CA MET A 60 3.55 8.77 -7.10
C MET A 60 4.33 8.41 -8.37
N SER A 61 5.19 9.32 -8.83
CA SER A 61 6.07 9.03 -9.97
C SER A 61 7.22 8.11 -9.53
N PRO A 62 7.79 7.32 -10.43
CA PRO A 62 8.93 6.46 -10.13
C PRO A 62 10.13 7.22 -9.53
N ALA A 63 10.25 8.52 -9.78
CA ALA A 63 11.31 9.38 -9.25
C ALA A 63 11.23 9.62 -7.72
N ARG A 64 10.12 9.24 -7.07
CA ARG A 64 9.89 9.41 -5.62
C ARG A 64 9.81 8.08 -4.86
N VAL A 65 10.15 6.98 -5.50
CA VAL A 65 10.32 5.69 -4.83
C VAL A 65 11.54 5.78 -3.92
N VAL A 66 11.33 5.61 -2.61
CA VAL A 66 12.42 5.66 -1.62
C VAL A 66 13.00 4.29 -1.34
N ASP A 67 12.23 3.22 -1.57
CA ASP A 67 12.62 1.84 -1.33
C ASP A 67 11.65 0.88 -2.05
N THR A 68 11.86 -0.41 -1.89
CA THR A 68 10.95 -1.46 -2.33
C THR A 68 10.61 -2.38 -1.15
N ILE A 69 9.39 -2.92 -1.15
CA ILE A 69 8.96 -3.87 -0.13
C ILE A 69 8.55 -5.18 -0.80
N GLU A 70 9.09 -6.28 -0.32
CA GLU A 70 8.59 -7.60 -0.63
C GLU A 70 7.34 -7.88 0.22
N ILE A 71 6.21 -8.10 -0.43
CA ILE A 71 4.94 -8.36 0.22
C ILE A 71 4.52 -9.83 0.05
N GLY A 72 4.06 -10.41 1.16
CA GLY A 72 3.49 -11.75 1.16
C GLY A 72 2.04 -11.78 0.65
N SER A 73 1.42 -12.94 0.81
CA SER A 73 0.05 -13.21 0.34
C SER A 73 -1.02 -12.28 0.92
N LEU A 74 -0.81 -11.76 2.13
CA LEU A 74 -1.76 -10.86 2.83
C LEU A 74 -1.94 -9.50 2.16
N LEU A 75 -0.91 -9.03 1.47
CA LEU A 75 -0.92 -7.72 0.78
C LEU A 75 -0.76 -7.87 -0.73
N ARG A 76 -1.00 -9.07 -1.29
CA ARG A 76 -0.74 -9.36 -2.71
C ARG A 76 -1.46 -8.42 -3.69
N ASP A 77 -2.62 -7.86 -3.26
CA ASP A 77 -3.40 -6.94 -4.08
C ASP A 77 -2.86 -5.51 -4.07
N SER A 78 -1.81 -5.24 -3.27
CA SER A 78 -1.12 -3.96 -3.28
C SER A 78 -0.28 -3.82 -4.54
N GLU A 79 -0.32 -2.63 -5.16
CA GLU A 79 0.53 -2.25 -6.29
C GLU A 79 1.62 -1.27 -5.88
N ALA A 80 1.42 -0.61 -4.75
CA ALA A 80 2.37 0.31 -4.13
C ALA A 80 2.24 0.26 -2.61
N ALA A 81 3.24 0.78 -1.92
CA ALA A 81 3.23 1.01 -0.49
C ALA A 81 3.51 2.49 -0.20
N LEU A 82 2.88 3.03 0.84
CA LEU A 82 3.06 4.41 1.26
C LEU A 82 3.32 4.47 2.76
N ARG A 83 4.39 5.14 3.17
CA ARG A 83 4.65 5.46 4.57
C ARG A 83 3.80 6.65 4.98
N ILE A 84 3.09 6.51 6.10
CA ILE A 84 2.14 7.50 6.58
C ILE A 84 2.71 8.24 7.78
N TYR A 85 2.46 9.55 7.83
CA TYR A 85 2.79 10.41 8.94
C TYR A 85 1.55 11.14 9.46
N GLY A 86 1.62 11.56 10.73
CA GLY A 86 0.53 12.24 11.40
C GLY A 86 -0.36 11.30 12.23
N ASN A 87 -1.26 11.92 12.99
CA ASN A 87 -2.03 11.22 14.03
C ASN A 87 -3.54 11.15 13.74
N SER A 88 -4.00 11.68 12.61
CA SER A 88 -5.45 11.76 12.33
C SER A 88 -6.13 10.40 12.20
N MET A 89 -5.37 9.33 11.93
CA MET A 89 -5.89 7.99 11.72
C MET A 89 -5.47 6.98 12.82
N VAL A 90 -4.97 7.49 13.95
CA VAL A 90 -4.69 6.69 15.17
C VAL A 90 -6.02 6.23 15.77
N PRO A 91 -6.12 5.00 16.33
CA PRO A 91 -5.05 4.01 16.54
C PRO A 91 -4.83 3.07 15.35
N ASN A 92 -5.69 3.11 14.33
CA ASN A 92 -5.67 2.13 13.25
C ASN A 92 -4.46 2.29 12.35
N TYR A 93 -4.03 3.52 12.08
CA TYR A 93 -2.88 3.86 11.23
C TYR A 93 -1.96 4.82 11.98
N PRO A 94 -1.09 4.32 12.87
CA PRO A 94 -0.16 5.17 13.61
C PRO A 94 0.89 5.78 12.70
N SER A 95 1.43 6.94 13.09
CA SER A 95 2.52 7.61 12.38
C SER A 95 3.71 6.69 12.18
N GLY A 96 4.29 6.68 10.98
CA GLY A 96 5.38 5.78 10.58
C GLY A 96 4.94 4.40 10.09
N CYS A 97 3.64 4.05 10.14
CA CYS A 97 3.16 2.81 9.53
C CYS A 97 3.24 2.88 7.99
N VAL A 98 3.23 1.71 7.37
CA VAL A 98 3.20 1.57 5.91
C VAL A 98 1.87 0.97 5.49
N VAL A 99 1.18 1.59 4.56
CA VAL A 99 -0.07 1.09 3.99
C VAL A 99 0.16 0.53 2.60
N GLY A 100 -0.43 -0.64 2.32
CA GLY A 100 -0.49 -1.20 0.98
C GLY A 100 -1.63 -0.54 0.20
N LEU A 101 -1.34 -0.11 -1.01
CA LEU A 101 -2.24 0.65 -1.87
C LEU A 101 -2.56 -0.09 -3.15
N ARG A 102 -3.83 -0.02 -3.56
CA ARG A 102 -4.31 -0.40 -4.87
C ARG A 102 -4.99 0.81 -5.52
N PRO A 103 -4.67 1.16 -6.79
CA PRO A 103 -5.41 2.18 -7.52
C PRO A 103 -6.91 1.88 -7.51
N HIS A 104 -7.72 2.88 -7.23
CA HIS A 104 -9.16 2.77 -7.28
C HIS A 104 -9.65 3.26 -8.63
N THR A 105 -10.13 2.34 -9.43
CA THR A 105 -10.60 2.60 -10.81
C THR A 105 -12.11 2.46 -10.95
N ASP A 106 -12.79 2.06 -9.88
CA ASP A 106 -14.23 1.87 -9.87
C ASP A 106 -14.97 3.23 -9.87
N ASN A 107 -16.18 3.25 -10.37
CA ASN A 107 -16.99 4.48 -10.45
C ASN A 107 -17.50 4.96 -9.09
N PHE A 108 -17.42 4.14 -8.05
CA PHE A 108 -17.89 4.47 -6.70
C PHE A 108 -17.01 3.84 -5.64
N ILE A 109 -16.88 4.55 -4.51
CA ILE A 109 -16.16 4.05 -3.33
C ILE A 109 -17.03 3.08 -2.53
N GLU A 110 -16.39 2.23 -1.71
CA GLU A 110 -17.07 1.55 -0.61
C GLU A 110 -17.12 2.49 0.60
N PRO A 111 -18.29 3.00 1.01
CA PRO A 111 -18.39 3.94 2.12
C PRO A 111 -17.82 3.36 3.43
N GLY A 112 -17.07 4.16 4.15
CA GLY A 112 -16.47 3.77 5.41
C GLY A 112 -15.12 3.03 5.29
N GLN A 113 -14.68 2.68 4.09
CA GLN A 113 -13.33 2.16 3.87
C GLN A 113 -12.29 3.29 3.87
N VAL A 114 -11.02 2.91 4.05
CA VAL A 114 -9.91 3.86 4.11
C VAL A 114 -9.27 3.98 2.74
N TYR A 115 -9.07 5.22 2.32
CA TYR A 115 -8.46 5.57 1.05
C TYR A 115 -7.33 6.58 1.24
N VAL A 116 -6.41 6.58 0.30
CA VAL A 116 -5.51 7.71 0.05
C VAL A 116 -6.11 8.53 -1.08
N VAL A 117 -6.46 9.78 -0.79
CA VAL A 117 -7.00 10.76 -1.75
C VAL A 117 -5.89 11.73 -2.12
N GLU A 118 -5.59 11.84 -3.40
CA GLU A 118 -4.66 12.84 -3.93
C GLU A 118 -5.44 13.96 -4.64
N THR A 119 -5.19 15.18 -4.19
CA THR A 119 -5.61 16.40 -4.87
C THR A 119 -4.41 17.05 -5.54
N ARG A 120 -4.57 18.25 -6.09
CA ARG A 120 -3.45 19.01 -6.64
C ARG A 120 -2.43 19.41 -5.58
N GLU A 121 -2.89 19.68 -4.36
CA GLU A 121 -2.10 20.32 -3.31
C GLU A 121 -1.71 19.36 -2.19
N ASN A 122 -2.54 18.35 -1.93
CA ASN A 122 -2.40 17.50 -0.75
C ASN A 122 -2.72 16.03 -1.02
N ARG A 123 -2.20 15.20 -0.11
CA ARG A 123 -2.54 13.79 0.00
C ARG A 123 -3.11 13.52 1.39
N TYR A 124 -4.25 12.85 1.42
CA TYR A 124 -4.96 12.54 2.66
C TYR A 124 -5.17 11.05 2.81
N LEU A 125 -4.85 10.47 3.97
CA LEU A 125 -5.34 9.16 4.39
C LEU A 125 -6.57 9.39 5.25
N LYS A 126 -7.75 8.97 4.77
CA LYS A 126 -9.03 9.17 5.45
C LYS A 126 -10.00 8.04 5.19
N ARG A 127 -10.97 7.90 6.07
CA ARG A 127 -12.16 7.08 5.83
C ARG A 127 -13.13 7.90 5.00
N LEU A 128 -13.56 7.34 3.86
CA LEU A 128 -14.39 8.07 2.91
C LEU A 128 -15.85 7.67 2.98
N PHE A 129 -16.69 8.68 2.85
CA PHE A 129 -18.12 8.59 2.60
C PHE A 129 -18.46 9.57 1.49
N TYR A 130 -19.64 9.42 0.88
CA TYR A 130 -20.19 10.49 0.07
C TYR A 130 -20.87 11.54 0.96
N ASN A 131 -20.87 12.78 0.54
CA ASN A 131 -21.76 13.79 1.10
C ASN A 131 -23.19 13.56 0.60
N ALA A 132 -24.15 14.38 1.06
CA ALA A 132 -25.58 14.15 0.85
C ALA A 132 -26.02 14.17 -0.63
N ASP A 133 -25.37 14.97 -1.46
CA ASP A 133 -25.67 15.11 -2.90
C ASP A 133 -24.70 14.35 -3.82
N HIS A 134 -23.76 13.60 -3.24
CA HIS A 134 -22.74 12.83 -3.95
C HIS A 134 -21.80 13.68 -4.82
N SER A 135 -21.65 14.98 -4.51
CA SER A 135 -20.72 15.88 -5.22
C SER A 135 -19.32 15.90 -4.63
N ALA A 136 -19.16 15.40 -3.40
CA ALA A 136 -17.91 15.39 -2.67
C ALA A 136 -17.72 14.12 -1.83
N PHE A 137 -16.46 13.83 -1.50
CA PHE A 137 -16.12 12.88 -0.45
C PHE A 137 -16.09 13.57 0.89
N ARG A 138 -16.85 13.08 1.84
CA ARG A 138 -16.72 13.39 3.27
C ARG A 138 -15.58 12.55 3.83
N CYS A 139 -14.52 13.24 4.27
CA CYS A 139 -13.28 12.67 4.76
C CYS A 139 -13.27 12.63 6.28
N VAL A 140 -13.31 11.45 6.87
CA VAL A 140 -13.42 11.23 8.31
C VAL A 140 -12.10 10.67 8.86
N SER A 141 -11.67 11.21 10.00
CA SER A 141 -10.51 10.74 10.76
C SER A 141 -10.91 9.62 11.71
N ASP A 142 -10.03 8.63 11.91
CA ASP A 142 -10.24 7.59 12.94
C ASP A 142 -9.90 8.10 14.35
N ASN A 143 -9.13 9.19 14.46
CA ASN A 143 -8.78 9.80 15.72
C ASN A 143 -9.82 10.85 16.13
N HIS A 144 -10.56 10.53 17.18
CA HIS A 144 -11.62 11.38 17.74
C HIS A 144 -11.19 12.15 18.99
N VAL A 145 -9.89 12.36 19.17
CA VAL A 145 -9.40 13.16 20.30
C VAL A 145 -9.88 14.59 20.17
N THR A 146 -10.25 15.20 21.32
CA THR A 146 -10.72 16.57 21.38
C THR A 146 -9.70 17.46 22.10
N PHE A 147 -9.78 18.78 21.90
CA PHE A 147 -8.98 19.74 22.64
C PHE A 147 -9.41 19.80 24.11
N ASP A 148 -8.45 19.70 25.01
CA ASP A 148 -8.69 19.70 26.47
C ASP A 148 -8.91 21.09 27.04
N SER A 149 -8.40 22.13 26.37
CA SER A 149 -8.38 23.52 26.86
C SER A 149 -8.37 24.53 25.71
N GLY A 150 -8.51 25.79 26.05
CA GLY A 150 -8.48 26.91 25.09
C GLY A 150 -9.82 27.13 24.38
N PRO A 151 -9.83 28.00 23.34
CA PRO A 151 -11.07 28.40 22.64
C PRO A 151 -11.78 27.24 21.93
N MET A 152 -11.04 26.18 21.56
CA MET A 152 -11.57 25.01 20.85
C MET A 152 -11.83 23.81 21.79
N LYS A 153 -11.91 24.04 23.09
CA LYS A 153 -12.16 22.96 24.05
C LYS A 153 -13.41 22.16 23.71
N GLY A 154 -13.24 20.84 23.59
CA GLY A 154 -14.31 19.89 23.26
C GLY A 154 -14.52 19.67 21.76
N GLU A 155 -13.90 20.47 20.90
CA GLU A 155 -13.91 20.24 19.46
C GLU A 155 -12.90 19.15 19.08
N PHE A 156 -13.16 18.43 17.99
CA PHE A 156 -12.23 17.41 17.49
C PHE A 156 -10.93 18.05 16.99
N CYS A 157 -9.78 17.49 17.41
CA CYS A 157 -8.47 17.90 16.89
C CYS A 157 -8.31 17.58 15.39
N PHE A 158 -9.06 16.59 14.89
CA PHE A 158 -9.05 16.14 13.50
C PHE A 158 -10.50 16.12 12.96
N PRO A 159 -11.12 17.28 12.76
CA PRO A 159 -12.49 17.35 12.28
C PRO A 159 -12.63 16.73 10.88
N GLU A 160 -13.84 16.30 10.55
CA GLU A 160 -14.16 15.89 9.19
C GLU A 160 -14.18 17.10 8.24
N PHE A 161 -13.92 16.83 6.97
CA PHE A 161 -13.97 17.84 5.91
C PHE A 161 -14.38 17.20 4.59
N GLU A 162 -14.73 18.01 3.62
CA GLU A 162 -15.14 17.55 2.29
C GLU A 162 -14.09 17.85 1.24
N ILE A 163 -13.96 16.92 0.28
CA ILE A 163 -13.17 17.11 -0.94
C ILE A 163 -14.11 16.94 -2.13
N PRO A 164 -14.34 18.00 -2.94
CA PRO A 164 -15.13 17.88 -4.16
C PRO A 164 -14.57 16.82 -5.08
N LEU A 165 -15.44 16.02 -5.73
CA LEU A 165 -14.99 14.94 -6.61
C LEU A 165 -14.09 15.45 -7.75
N GLU A 166 -14.36 16.66 -8.25
CA GLU A 166 -13.56 17.32 -9.30
C GLU A 166 -12.14 17.70 -8.85
N ALA A 167 -11.91 17.84 -7.53
CA ALA A 167 -10.59 18.10 -6.97
C ALA A 167 -9.75 16.85 -6.77
N VAL A 168 -10.36 15.66 -6.87
CA VAL A 168 -9.67 14.38 -6.72
C VAL A 168 -8.92 14.06 -8.00
N ARG A 169 -7.61 13.93 -7.92
CA ARG A 169 -6.76 13.53 -9.04
C ARG A 169 -6.57 12.02 -9.12
N ARG A 170 -6.29 11.42 -7.99
CA ARG A 170 -6.10 9.96 -7.85
C ARG A 170 -6.68 9.49 -6.54
N LEU A 171 -7.19 8.28 -6.57
CA LEU A 171 -7.75 7.59 -5.42
C LEU A 171 -7.12 6.21 -5.32
N PHE A 172 -6.66 5.87 -4.12
CA PHE A 172 -6.11 4.54 -3.84
C PHE A 172 -6.84 3.92 -2.66
N ARG A 173 -7.29 2.69 -2.81
CA ARG A 173 -7.82 1.92 -1.70
C ARG A 173 -6.68 1.39 -0.84
N VAL A 174 -6.80 1.52 0.47
CA VAL A 174 -5.92 0.87 1.41
C VAL A 174 -6.34 -0.59 1.55
N VAL A 175 -5.45 -1.52 1.20
CA VAL A 175 -5.72 -2.96 1.26
C VAL A 175 -5.12 -3.63 2.50
N GLY A 176 -4.25 -2.93 3.21
CA GLY A 176 -3.70 -3.39 4.47
C GLY A 176 -2.67 -2.43 5.06
N VAL A 177 -2.21 -2.74 6.27
CA VAL A 177 -1.26 -1.91 7.01
C VAL A 177 -0.18 -2.77 7.67
N ILE A 178 1.06 -2.29 7.58
CA ILE A 178 2.22 -2.82 8.30
C ILE A 178 2.57 -1.84 9.40
N LYS A 179 2.46 -2.29 10.65
CA LYS A 179 2.80 -1.50 11.84
C LYS A 179 4.14 -1.96 12.39
N ARG A 180 5.01 -1.00 12.70
CA ARG A 180 6.25 -1.27 13.40
C ARG A 180 5.98 -1.16 14.90
N ASN A 181 6.11 -2.25 15.64
CA ASN A 181 6.15 -2.17 17.10
C ASN A 181 7.52 -1.61 17.48
N ILE A 182 7.54 -0.38 18.00
CA ILE A 182 8.70 0.14 18.73
C ILE A 182 8.46 -0.29 20.16
N ILE A 183 9.22 -1.30 20.59
CA ILE A 183 9.28 -1.73 22.00
C ILE A 183 10.21 -0.77 22.73
#